data_39c8fb08e12d6b1b3692dad2513fd41a
#
_entry.id   39c8fb08e12d6b1b3692dad2513fd41a
#
_cell.length_a   1.000
_cell.length_b   1.000
_cell.length_c   1.000
_cell.angle_alpha   90.00
_cell.angle_beta   90.00
_cell.angle_gamma   90.00
#
_symmetry.space_group_name_H-M   'P 1'
#
loop_
_entity.id
_entity.type
_entity.pdbx_description
1 polymer ?
#
loop_
_entity_poly.entity_id
_entity_poly.type
_entity_poly.pdbx_seq_one_letter_code
_entity_poly.pdbx_strand_id
1 'polypeptide(L)'
;VPQIEVTFDIDANGIVNVSAKDLGTGKEQHITITAGSNMSDSDIEKAVKEAAEFEAQDKARKEGVDARNEADSFVFQTENAMKEVGDKLDPTLKGQVESDLQALKDLVASTDINNVTPDQTEQLKAKTETLKNSAQQLFSKMYEQAQAAQGGAQAGPDMNAGAGSSSSDDVVDGDY
;
A
#
# COMPACT_ATOMS: atom_id res chain seq x y z
N VAL A 1 51.96 23.18 -10.98
CA VAL A 1 50.51 23.28 -10.72
C VAL A 1 50.30 22.90 -9.25
N PRO A 2 49.76 23.79 -8.40
CA PRO A 2 49.55 23.46 -7.00
C PRO A 2 48.50 22.34 -6.88
N GLN A 3 48.79 21.35 -6.04
CA GLN A 3 47.88 20.26 -5.74
C GLN A 3 47.31 20.48 -4.32
N ILE A 4 46.02 20.67 -4.24
CA ILE A 4 45.33 20.93 -2.98
C ILE A 4 44.36 19.74 -2.74
N GLU A 5 44.49 19.11 -1.59
CA GLU A 5 43.57 18.11 -1.09
C GLU A 5 42.53 18.79 -0.17
N VAL A 6 41.24 18.58 -0.43
CA VAL A 6 40.18 19.11 0.39
C VAL A 6 39.41 17.93 0.98
N THR A 7 39.32 17.90 2.30
CA THR A 7 38.57 16.86 3.05
C THR A 7 37.38 17.48 3.73
N PHE A 8 36.22 16.84 3.58
CA PHE A 8 34.98 17.20 4.27
C PHE A 8 34.64 16.09 5.26
N ASP A 9 34.49 16.45 6.51
CA ASP A 9 34.07 15.54 7.56
C ASP A 9 32.80 16.07 8.23
N ILE A 10 31.75 15.27 8.27
CA ILE A 10 30.45 15.63 8.82
C ILE A 10 30.17 14.74 10.02
N ASP A 11 30.05 15.34 11.21
CA ASP A 11 29.74 14.58 12.40
C ASP A 11 28.21 14.29 12.55
N ALA A 12 27.86 13.45 13.49
CA ALA A 12 26.48 13.08 13.78
C ALA A 12 25.58 14.26 14.24
N ASN A 13 26.18 15.41 14.58
CA ASN A 13 25.48 16.63 14.97
C ASN A 13 25.33 17.61 13.80
N GLY A 14 25.77 17.23 12.60
CA GLY A 14 25.72 18.08 11.42
C GLY A 14 26.79 19.16 11.38
N ILE A 15 27.86 19.05 12.17
CA ILE A 15 29.01 19.94 12.15
C ILE A 15 29.91 19.49 10.97
N VAL A 16 30.17 20.40 10.05
CA VAL A 16 31.03 20.16 8.90
C VAL A 16 32.41 20.70 9.18
N ASN A 17 33.42 19.82 9.23
CA ASN A 17 34.83 20.18 9.28
C ASN A 17 35.39 20.09 7.86
N VAL A 18 35.90 21.20 7.38
CA VAL A 18 36.53 21.26 6.06
C VAL A 18 38.02 21.54 6.28
N SER A 19 38.89 20.66 5.79
CA SER A 19 40.33 20.89 5.76
C SER A 19 40.83 20.97 4.33
N ALA A 20 41.72 21.89 4.07
CA ALA A 20 42.40 22.05 2.81
C ALA A 20 43.91 21.99 3.03
N LYS A 21 44.58 21.05 2.38
CA LYS A 21 46.04 20.81 2.47
C LYS A 21 46.71 21.00 1.13
N ASP A 22 47.69 21.86 1.09
CA ASP A 22 48.56 22.00 -0.05
C ASP A 22 49.63 20.89 -0.01
N LEU A 23 49.56 19.98 -0.96
CA LEU A 23 50.49 18.82 -1.02
C LEU A 23 51.92 19.24 -1.42
N GLY A 24 52.11 20.39 -2.00
CA GLY A 24 53.42 20.92 -2.39
C GLY A 24 54.17 21.58 -1.23
N THR A 25 53.49 22.29 -0.37
CA THR A 25 54.07 23.03 0.77
C THR A 25 53.78 22.39 2.12
N GLY A 26 52.90 21.44 2.20
CA GLY A 26 52.46 20.80 3.43
C GLY A 26 51.62 21.67 4.36
N LYS A 27 51.27 22.89 3.92
CA LYS A 27 50.38 23.77 4.71
C LYS A 27 48.96 23.31 4.69
N GLU A 28 48.33 23.32 5.89
CA GLU A 28 46.96 22.94 6.07
C GLU A 28 46.16 24.08 6.71
N GLN A 29 44.96 24.25 6.26
CA GLN A 29 43.95 25.12 6.85
C GLN A 29 42.68 24.33 7.08
N HIS A 30 42.06 24.49 8.23
CA HIS A 30 40.75 23.90 8.49
C HIS A 30 39.75 24.95 9.00
N ILE A 31 38.52 24.73 8.63
CA ILE A 31 37.36 25.51 9.02
C ILE A 31 36.32 24.56 9.55
N THR A 32 35.78 24.87 10.71
CA THR A 32 34.63 24.16 11.27
C THR A 32 33.40 25.00 11.01
N ILE A 33 32.46 24.47 10.24
CA ILE A 33 31.18 25.09 9.99
C ILE A 33 30.19 24.41 10.94
N THR A 34 29.92 25.02 12.06
CA THR A 34 28.76 24.65 12.86
C THR A 34 27.54 25.15 12.12
N ALA A 35 26.68 24.23 11.66
CA ALA A 35 25.35 24.61 11.28
C ALA A 35 24.72 25.27 12.50
N GLY A 36 24.72 26.57 12.49
CA GLY A 36 23.89 27.31 13.43
C GLY A 36 22.45 26.96 13.07
N SER A 37 21.92 25.92 13.67
CA SER A 37 20.48 25.70 13.72
C SER A 37 19.90 26.82 14.58
N ASN A 38 19.88 28.01 14.00
CA ASN A 38 19.18 29.15 14.60
C ASN A 38 17.66 29.00 14.40
N MET A 39 17.16 27.76 14.42
CA MET A 39 15.73 27.55 14.62
C MET A 39 15.44 27.81 16.08
N SER A 40 14.58 28.77 16.34
CA SER A 40 14.06 28.96 17.69
C SER A 40 13.23 27.74 18.10
N ASP A 41 13.10 27.51 19.40
CA ASP A 41 12.23 26.43 19.90
C ASP A 41 10.83 26.51 19.28
N SER A 42 10.32 27.71 19.03
CA SER A 42 9.04 27.95 18.36
C SER A 42 9.04 27.51 16.88
N ASP A 43 10.16 27.61 16.18
CA ASP A 43 10.26 27.17 14.78
C ASP A 43 10.37 25.65 14.70
N ILE A 44 11.03 25.02 15.67
CA ILE A 44 11.09 23.56 15.82
C ILE A 44 9.68 23.02 16.10
N GLU A 45 8.95 23.62 17.05
CA GLU A 45 7.57 23.23 17.34
C GLU A 45 6.64 23.37 16.13
N LYS A 46 6.78 24.45 15.37
CA LYS A 46 6.02 24.64 14.11
C LYS A 46 6.35 23.56 13.09
N ALA A 47 7.65 23.30 12.85
CA ALA A 47 8.08 22.29 11.89
C ALA A 47 7.57 20.88 12.28
N VAL A 48 7.60 20.53 13.57
CA VAL A 48 7.05 19.27 14.08
C VAL A 48 5.54 19.19 13.87
N LYS A 49 4.82 20.28 14.14
CA LYS A 49 3.37 20.33 13.94
C LYS A 49 2.99 20.23 12.47
N GLU A 50 3.67 20.98 11.61
CA GLU A 50 3.47 20.89 10.15
C GLU A 50 3.77 19.49 9.61
N ALA A 51 4.85 18.85 10.08
CA ALA A 51 5.18 17.48 9.70
C ALA A 51 4.07 16.48 10.12
N ALA A 52 3.52 16.62 11.32
CA ALA A 52 2.42 15.79 11.80
C ALA A 52 1.11 16.01 10.99
N GLU A 53 0.83 17.26 10.62
CA GLU A 53 -0.31 17.59 9.76
C GLU A 53 -0.16 16.99 8.36
N PHE A 54 1.03 17.07 7.76
CA PHE A 54 1.32 16.44 6.46
C PHE A 54 1.24 14.92 6.52
N GLU A 55 1.75 14.30 7.58
CA GLU A 55 1.64 12.85 7.78
C GLU A 55 0.18 12.41 7.86
N ALA A 56 -0.66 13.15 8.59
CA ALA A 56 -2.08 12.86 8.68
C ALA A 56 -2.80 13.01 7.33
N GLN A 57 -2.45 14.04 6.55
CA GLN A 57 -3.00 14.26 5.21
C GLN A 57 -2.58 13.15 4.23
N ASP A 58 -1.30 12.77 4.25
CA ASP A 58 -0.78 11.69 3.39
C ASP A 58 -1.43 10.35 3.73
N LYS A 59 -1.63 10.06 5.02
CA LYS A 59 -2.34 8.86 5.46
C LYS A 59 -3.78 8.86 4.98
N ALA A 60 -4.51 9.96 5.14
CA ALA A 60 -5.89 10.08 4.68
C ALA A 60 -5.98 9.93 3.14
N ARG A 61 -5.05 10.55 2.41
CA ARG A 61 -4.98 10.42 0.95
C ARG A 61 -4.72 8.97 0.52
N LYS A 62 -3.78 8.30 1.16
CA LYS A 62 -3.49 6.89 0.89
C LYS A 62 -4.71 6.01 1.16
N GLU A 63 -5.37 6.18 2.31
CA GLU A 63 -6.60 5.44 2.62
C GLU A 63 -7.70 5.67 1.59
N GLY A 64 -7.84 6.89 1.08
CA GLY A 64 -8.80 7.22 0.03
C GLY A 64 -8.51 6.50 -1.29
N VAL A 65 -7.25 6.52 -1.72
CA VAL A 65 -6.81 5.80 -2.93
C VAL A 65 -7.00 4.29 -2.77
N ASP A 66 -6.61 3.73 -1.63
CA ASP A 66 -6.75 2.30 -1.35
C ASP A 66 -8.23 1.88 -1.36
N ALA A 67 -9.11 2.63 -0.69
CA ALA A 67 -10.55 2.38 -0.66
C ALA A 67 -11.19 2.44 -2.06
N ARG A 68 -10.78 3.41 -2.89
CA ARG A 68 -11.28 3.51 -4.26
C ARG A 68 -10.81 2.35 -5.12
N ASN A 69 -9.55 1.96 -5.02
CA ASN A 69 -8.99 0.83 -5.78
C ASN A 69 -9.62 -0.51 -5.35
N GLU A 70 -9.86 -0.70 -4.05
CA GLU A 70 -10.59 -1.86 -3.54
C GLU A 70 -12.01 -1.90 -4.10
N ALA A 71 -12.74 -0.78 -4.06
CA ALA A 71 -14.08 -0.66 -4.60
C ALA A 71 -14.13 -0.99 -6.10
N ASP A 72 -13.22 -0.41 -6.90
CA ASP A 72 -13.13 -0.64 -8.34
C ASP A 72 -12.85 -2.11 -8.67
N SER A 73 -11.90 -2.72 -7.96
CA SER A 73 -11.58 -4.14 -8.09
C SER A 73 -12.77 -5.03 -7.74
N PHE A 74 -13.51 -4.67 -6.69
CA PHE A 74 -14.67 -5.45 -6.25
C PHE A 74 -15.87 -5.29 -7.20
N VAL A 75 -16.08 -4.11 -7.77
CA VAL A 75 -17.04 -3.87 -8.87
C VAL A 75 -16.74 -4.83 -10.02
N PHE A 76 -15.50 -4.86 -10.50
CA PHE A 76 -15.11 -5.71 -11.62
C PHE A 76 -15.30 -7.20 -11.33
N GLN A 77 -14.93 -7.66 -10.13
CA GLN A 77 -15.12 -9.06 -9.72
C GLN A 77 -16.60 -9.43 -9.65
N THR A 78 -17.43 -8.55 -9.10
CA THR A 78 -18.86 -8.78 -8.97
C THR A 78 -19.55 -8.77 -10.35
N GLU A 79 -19.18 -7.86 -11.25
CA GLU A 79 -19.68 -7.86 -12.64
C GLU A 79 -19.39 -9.17 -13.37
N ASN A 80 -18.16 -9.68 -13.21
CA ASN A 80 -17.79 -10.97 -13.83
C ASN A 80 -18.56 -12.14 -13.22
N ALA A 81 -18.68 -12.19 -11.90
CA ALA A 81 -19.46 -13.23 -11.22
C ALA A 81 -20.95 -13.18 -11.62
N MET A 82 -21.52 -11.96 -11.77
CA MET A 82 -22.90 -11.79 -12.25
C MET A 82 -23.10 -12.30 -13.68
N LYS A 83 -22.11 -12.14 -14.56
CA LYS A 83 -22.16 -12.70 -15.94
C LYS A 83 -22.13 -14.22 -15.94
N GLU A 84 -21.36 -14.82 -15.02
CA GLU A 84 -21.18 -16.28 -14.99
C GLU A 84 -22.32 -17.03 -14.31
N VAL A 85 -22.79 -16.52 -13.18
CA VAL A 85 -23.75 -17.22 -12.32
C VAL A 85 -24.98 -16.41 -11.91
N GLY A 86 -25.09 -15.17 -12.37
CA GLY A 86 -26.21 -14.29 -11.97
C GLY A 86 -27.58 -14.83 -12.30
N ASP A 87 -27.73 -15.63 -13.37
CA ASP A 87 -29.00 -16.27 -13.76
C ASP A 87 -29.38 -17.46 -12.86
N LYS A 88 -28.46 -17.91 -12.00
CA LYS A 88 -28.69 -19.00 -11.03
C LYS A 88 -29.05 -18.47 -9.63
N LEU A 89 -29.05 -17.14 -9.45
CA LEU A 89 -29.49 -16.51 -8.23
C LEU A 89 -31.01 -16.39 -8.17
N ASP A 90 -31.51 -16.30 -6.95
CA ASP A 90 -32.88 -15.85 -6.73
C ASP A 90 -33.08 -14.45 -7.34
N PRO A 91 -34.20 -14.18 -8.05
CA PRO A 91 -34.43 -12.88 -8.70
C PRO A 91 -34.35 -11.67 -7.75
N THR A 92 -34.79 -11.85 -6.50
CA THR A 92 -34.72 -10.78 -5.48
C THR A 92 -33.27 -10.48 -5.11
N LEU A 93 -32.47 -11.51 -4.89
CA LEU A 93 -31.05 -11.40 -4.57
C LEU A 93 -30.27 -10.81 -5.75
N LYS A 94 -30.57 -11.25 -6.98
CA LYS A 94 -29.97 -10.71 -8.20
C LYS A 94 -30.23 -9.20 -8.29
N GLY A 95 -31.48 -8.77 -8.10
CA GLY A 95 -31.84 -7.34 -8.12
C GLY A 95 -31.13 -6.54 -7.02
N GLN A 96 -30.96 -7.11 -5.83
CA GLN A 96 -30.24 -6.45 -4.75
C GLN A 96 -28.74 -6.28 -5.09
N VAL A 97 -28.08 -7.33 -5.59
CA VAL A 97 -26.67 -7.27 -6.00
C VAL A 97 -26.48 -6.28 -7.13
N GLU A 98 -27.36 -6.27 -8.14
CA GLU A 98 -27.31 -5.31 -9.25
C GLU A 98 -27.45 -3.86 -8.77
N SER A 99 -28.36 -3.60 -7.83
CA SER A 99 -28.57 -2.27 -7.24
C SER A 99 -27.34 -1.80 -6.46
N ASP A 100 -26.78 -2.65 -5.60
CA ASP A 100 -25.62 -2.32 -4.78
C ASP A 100 -24.36 -2.15 -5.64
N LEU A 101 -24.22 -2.99 -6.67
CA LEU A 101 -23.15 -2.90 -7.67
C LEU A 101 -23.19 -1.57 -8.43
N GLN A 102 -24.38 -1.19 -8.91
CA GLN A 102 -24.53 0.08 -9.64
C GLN A 102 -24.24 1.27 -8.71
N ALA A 103 -24.71 1.24 -7.48
CA ALA A 103 -24.47 2.30 -6.51
C ALA A 103 -22.98 2.47 -6.17
N LEU A 104 -22.22 1.37 -6.09
CA LEU A 104 -20.78 1.43 -5.87
C LEU A 104 -20.03 1.90 -7.13
N LYS A 105 -20.44 1.44 -8.30
CA LYS A 105 -19.88 1.83 -9.58
C LYS A 105 -20.02 3.33 -9.85
N ASP A 106 -21.20 3.88 -9.59
CA ASP A 106 -21.45 5.31 -9.73
C ASP A 106 -20.58 6.15 -8.77
N LEU A 107 -20.40 5.66 -7.55
CA LEU A 107 -19.54 6.31 -6.57
C LEU A 107 -18.07 6.27 -7.01
N VAL A 108 -17.55 5.13 -7.47
CA VAL A 108 -16.19 4.99 -8.00
C VAL A 108 -15.97 5.92 -9.19
N ALA A 109 -16.94 5.98 -10.12
CA ALA A 109 -16.86 6.83 -11.32
C ALA A 109 -16.87 8.33 -10.98
N SER A 110 -17.60 8.73 -9.93
CA SER A 110 -17.68 10.13 -9.47
C SER A 110 -16.52 10.56 -8.56
N THR A 111 -15.67 9.62 -8.12
CA THR A 111 -14.57 9.87 -7.21
C THR A 111 -13.24 10.02 -7.97
N ASP A 112 -12.62 11.21 -7.88
CA ASP A 112 -11.29 11.44 -8.46
C ASP A 112 -10.23 10.76 -7.59
N ILE A 113 -9.47 9.82 -8.18
CA ILE A 113 -8.41 9.08 -7.49
C ILE A 113 -7.31 9.97 -6.90
N ASN A 114 -7.09 11.14 -7.51
CA ASN A 114 -6.06 12.07 -7.04
C ASN A 114 -6.55 12.95 -5.88
N ASN A 115 -7.86 12.99 -5.64
CA ASN A 115 -8.47 13.87 -4.64
C ASN A 115 -9.68 13.22 -3.97
N VAL A 116 -9.46 12.05 -3.35
CA VAL A 116 -10.49 11.35 -2.58
C VAL A 116 -10.65 12.04 -1.23
N THR A 117 -11.85 12.55 -0.96
CA THR A 117 -12.15 13.17 0.33
C THR A 117 -12.37 12.12 1.43
N PRO A 118 -12.20 12.46 2.73
CA PRO A 118 -12.51 11.55 3.84
C PRO A 118 -13.93 11.00 3.78
N ASP A 119 -14.92 11.85 3.48
CA ASP A 119 -16.33 11.44 3.33
C ASP A 119 -16.51 10.42 2.18
N GLN A 120 -15.85 10.63 1.05
CA GLN A 120 -15.87 9.69 -0.05
C GLN A 120 -15.19 8.37 0.32
N THR A 121 -14.09 8.42 1.10
CA THR A 121 -13.42 7.24 1.61
C THR A 121 -14.34 6.38 2.47
N GLU A 122 -15.08 7.00 3.38
CA GLU A 122 -16.07 6.30 4.21
C GLU A 122 -17.21 5.72 3.38
N GLN A 123 -17.74 6.49 2.43
CA GLN A 123 -18.81 6.02 1.53
C GLN A 123 -18.34 4.85 0.65
N LEU A 124 -17.12 4.90 0.10
CA LEU A 124 -16.54 3.81 -0.67
C LEU A 124 -16.42 2.54 0.18
N LYS A 125 -15.86 2.63 1.39
CA LYS A 125 -15.75 1.51 2.32
C LYS A 125 -17.14 0.93 2.67
N ALA A 126 -18.09 1.77 3.05
CA ALA A 126 -19.44 1.34 3.43
C ALA A 126 -20.19 0.66 2.28
N LYS A 127 -20.15 1.23 1.06
CA LYS A 127 -20.81 0.63 -0.10
C LYS A 127 -20.10 -0.64 -0.58
N THR A 128 -18.79 -0.72 -0.48
CA THR A 128 -18.04 -1.95 -0.77
C THR A 128 -18.45 -3.06 0.20
N GLU A 129 -18.59 -2.75 1.49
CA GLU A 129 -19.06 -3.71 2.49
C GLU A 129 -20.51 -4.15 2.24
N THR A 130 -21.38 -3.22 1.87
CA THR A 130 -22.78 -3.53 1.50
C THR A 130 -22.81 -4.51 0.32
N LEU A 131 -22.05 -4.22 -0.73
CA LEU A 131 -21.97 -5.10 -1.91
C LEU A 131 -21.33 -6.45 -1.56
N LYS A 132 -20.30 -6.51 -0.70
CA LYS A 132 -19.72 -7.77 -0.21
C LYS A 132 -20.77 -8.66 0.45
N ASN A 133 -21.61 -8.07 1.29
CA ASN A 133 -22.66 -8.79 2.00
C ASN A 133 -23.74 -9.30 1.04
N SER A 134 -24.24 -8.48 0.11
CA SER A 134 -25.25 -8.90 -0.86
C SER A 134 -24.70 -9.89 -1.89
N ALA A 135 -23.44 -9.76 -2.29
CA ALA A 135 -22.79 -10.65 -3.25
C ALA A 135 -22.26 -11.96 -2.66
N GLN A 136 -22.36 -12.18 -1.34
CA GLN A 136 -21.84 -13.39 -0.70
C GLN A 136 -22.39 -14.67 -1.32
N GLN A 137 -23.69 -14.74 -1.57
CA GLN A 137 -24.32 -15.91 -2.20
C GLN A 137 -23.93 -16.06 -3.68
N LEU A 138 -23.69 -14.95 -4.38
CA LEU A 138 -23.20 -14.95 -5.75
C LEU A 138 -21.84 -15.65 -5.83
N PHE A 139 -20.90 -15.28 -4.97
CA PHE A 139 -19.57 -15.91 -4.94
C PHE A 139 -19.62 -17.37 -4.48
N SER A 140 -20.52 -17.72 -3.56
CA SER A 140 -20.74 -19.15 -3.18
C SER A 140 -21.20 -19.98 -4.38
N LYS A 141 -22.13 -19.46 -5.16
CA LYS A 141 -22.62 -20.12 -6.40
C LYS A 141 -21.53 -20.24 -7.47
N MET A 142 -20.73 -19.22 -7.63
CA MET A 142 -19.58 -19.26 -8.56
C MET A 142 -18.57 -20.33 -8.13
N TYR A 143 -18.29 -20.44 -6.83
CA TYR A 143 -17.39 -21.44 -6.30
C TYR A 143 -17.93 -22.88 -6.48
N GLU A 144 -19.23 -23.11 -6.19
CA GLU A 144 -19.90 -24.39 -6.44
C GLU A 144 -19.80 -24.79 -7.93
N GLN A 145 -20.00 -23.82 -8.84
CA GLN A 145 -19.88 -24.09 -10.28
C GLN A 145 -18.45 -24.42 -10.69
N ALA A 146 -17.46 -23.69 -10.17
CA ALA A 146 -16.05 -23.96 -10.45
C ALA A 146 -15.63 -25.35 -9.95
N GLN A 147 -16.10 -25.76 -8.78
CA GLN A 147 -15.87 -27.11 -8.26
C GLN A 147 -16.55 -28.19 -9.13
N ALA A 148 -17.79 -27.95 -9.55
CA ALA A 148 -18.51 -28.90 -10.43
C ALA A 148 -17.82 -29.04 -11.79
N ALA A 149 -17.23 -27.96 -12.33
CA ALA A 149 -16.45 -28.00 -13.56
C ALA A 149 -15.12 -28.75 -13.43
N GLN A 150 -14.49 -28.71 -12.23
CA GLN A 150 -13.25 -29.44 -11.93
C GLN A 150 -13.52 -30.90 -11.44
N GLY A 151 -14.71 -31.17 -10.92
CA GLY A 151 -15.10 -32.51 -10.39
C GLY A 151 -15.33 -33.58 -11.47
N GLY A 152 -15.14 -33.27 -12.76
CA GLY A 152 -15.12 -34.23 -13.87
C GLY A 152 -13.78 -34.95 -14.10
N ALA A 153 -12.73 -34.60 -13.36
CA ALA A 153 -11.42 -35.25 -13.42
C ALA A 153 -10.98 -35.65 -12.00
N GLN A 154 -11.42 -36.83 -11.61
CA GLN A 154 -10.76 -37.83 -10.78
C GLN A 154 -9.92 -37.43 -9.57
N ALA A 155 -10.31 -37.99 -8.42
CA ALA A 155 -9.51 -38.40 -7.27
C ALA A 155 -8.94 -37.33 -6.37
N GLY A 156 -9.54 -37.23 -5.19
CA GLY A 156 -8.94 -36.59 -4.04
C GLY A 156 -7.58 -37.19 -3.70
N PRO A 157 -6.63 -36.37 -3.19
CA PRO A 157 -5.47 -36.94 -2.54
C PRO A 157 -5.91 -37.55 -1.21
N ASP A 158 -5.73 -38.85 -1.14
CA ASP A 158 -5.85 -39.69 0.05
C ASP A 158 -4.91 -39.12 1.15
N MET A 159 -5.50 -38.53 2.18
CA MET A 159 -4.76 -38.09 3.37
C MET A 159 -4.67 -39.27 4.35
N ASN A 160 -3.92 -40.28 3.98
CA ASN A 160 -3.39 -41.24 4.98
C ASN A 160 -2.09 -41.85 4.48
N ALA A 161 -0.99 -41.40 5.00
CA ALA A 161 0.15 -42.20 5.42
C ALA A 161 1.40 -41.38 5.67
N GLY A 162 1.90 -41.49 6.88
CA GLY A 162 3.32 -41.70 7.11
C GLY A 162 4.14 -40.50 7.56
N ALA A 163 4.36 -40.50 8.84
CA ALA A 163 5.49 -39.84 9.50
C ALA A 163 6.82 -40.16 8.81
N GLY A 164 7.66 -39.14 8.69
CA GLY A 164 9.05 -39.30 8.22
C GLY A 164 9.80 -37.99 8.15
N SER A 165 10.43 -37.63 9.24
CA SER A 165 11.62 -36.83 9.47
C SER A 165 12.48 -36.55 8.24
N SER A 166 12.86 -35.29 8.02
CA SER A 166 14.26 -34.80 8.14
C SER A 166 14.41 -33.39 7.62
N SER A 167 14.96 -32.60 8.49
CA SER A 167 15.73 -31.36 8.33
C SER A 167 16.44 -31.18 6.99
N SER A 168 16.37 -29.96 6.47
CA SER A 168 17.59 -29.19 6.16
C SER A 168 17.24 -27.71 5.99
N ASP A 169 17.89 -26.94 6.82
CA ASP A 169 18.20 -25.51 6.65
C ASP A 169 18.59 -25.21 5.21
N ASP A 170 18.04 -24.14 4.68
CA ASP A 170 18.75 -23.28 3.77
C ASP A 170 18.24 -21.86 3.92
N VAL A 171 18.91 -21.13 4.79
CA VAL A 171 18.79 -19.68 4.95
C VAL A 171 19.61 -19.06 3.84
N VAL A 172 18.97 -18.46 2.86
CA VAL A 172 19.64 -17.58 1.91
C VAL A 172 19.47 -16.14 2.38
N ASP A 173 20.50 -15.64 3.05
CA ASP A 173 20.78 -14.22 3.21
C ASP A 173 20.95 -13.61 1.81
N GLY A 174 20.17 -12.61 1.52
CA GLY A 174 20.29 -11.76 0.36
C GLY A 174 20.34 -10.32 0.81
N ASP A 175 21.56 -9.86 1.10
CA ASP A 175 21.94 -8.45 1.14
C ASP A 175 21.56 -7.76 -0.19
N TYR A 176 20.81 -6.68 -0.11
CA TYR A 176 21.02 -5.41 -0.81
C TYR A 176 20.19 -4.31 -0.14
#